data_b4e4a4ab489cb50cc15b0883c4a19d47
#
_entry.id   b4e4a4ab489cb50cc15b0883c4a19d47
#
_cell.length_a   1.000
_cell.length_b   1.000
_cell.length_c   1.000
_cell.angle_alpha   90.00
_cell.angle_beta   90.00
_cell.angle_gamma   90.00
#
_symmetry.space_group_name_H-M   'P 1'
#
loop_
_entity.id
_entity.type
_entity.pdbx_description
1 polymer ?
#
loop_
_entity_poly.entity_id
_entity_poly.type
_entity_poly.pdbx_seq_one_letter_code
_entity_poly.pdbx_strand_id
1 'polypeptide(L)'
;MSKTAIITGSARGMGFETAKILNKNGYNVVLCARHSNDDVENFVKNHSDTALFIPTDISVSKDRENVVSKAVEKFKTIDALINNAGVAPKKRKNILEITEDDFDYVMNINLKGTYFMAQSVAKIMQKQGNGYIINTGSISAETVSLNRGEYCISKAGIGMITKLFAVNLATDNIKVFEIRPGVIDTDMISSVKEKYNALAEEGKIPTGRIGNVEDYAKAALAILSGNLDYATGTVIECGGGMHISVL
;
A
#
# COMPACT_ATOMS: atom_id res chain seq x y z
N MET A 1 3.46 24.74 5.74
CA MET A 1 4.10 23.95 4.66
C MET A 1 3.12 22.85 4.24
N SER A 2 3.09 22.49 2.96
CA SER A 2 2.28 21.36 2.49
C SER A 2 2.83 20.05 3.06
N LYS A 3 1.95 19.13 3.46
CA LYS A 3 2.34 17.78 3.92
C LYS A 3 2.90 16.96 2.76
N THR A 4 3.84 16.07 3.01
CA THR A 4 4.46 15.22 1.98
C THR A 4 4.12 13.75 2.21
N ALA A 5 3.68 13.07 1.15
CA ALA A 5 3.36 11.65 1.16
C ALA A 5 4.26 10.88 0.19
N ILE A 6 4.88 9.79 0.66
CA ILE A 6 5.56 8.80 -0.19
C ILE A 6 4.58 7.66 -0.46
N ILE A 7 4.41 7.29 -1.74
CA ILE A 7 3.52 6.20 -2.15
C ILE A 7 4.33 5.18 -2.95
N THR A 8 4.51 3.97 -2.42
CA THR A 8 5.19 2.90 -3.12
C THR A 8 4.25 2.14 -4.06
N GLY A 9 4.77 1.62 -5.18
CA GLY A 9 3.94 0.95 -6.19
C GLY A 9 2.95 1.88 -6.88
N SER A 10 3.33 3.13 -7.10
CA SER A 10 2.43 4.20 -7.55
C SER A 10 2.53 4.55 -9.04
N ALA A 11 3.05 3.65 -9.89
CA ALA A 11 3.00 3.86 -11.33
C ALA A 11 1.62 3.57 -11.95
N ARG A 12 0.73 2.89 -11.24
CA ARG A 12 -0.63 2.53 -11.71
C ARG A 12 -1.54 2.13 -10.55
N GLY A 13 -2.80 1.85 -10.87
CA GLY A 13 -3.79 1.27 -9.96
C GLY A 13 -3.99 2.09 -8.68
N MET A 14 -4.15 1.40 -7.55
CA MET A 14 -4.44 2.03 -6.25
C MET A 14 -3.39 3.07 -5.85
N GLY A 15 -2.10 2.78 -6.07
CA GLY A 15 -1.02 3.70 -5.69
C GLY A 15 -1.02 4.99 -6.49
N PHE A 16 -1.25 4.92 -7.81
CA PHE A 16 -1.32 6.11 -8.64
C PHE A 16 -2.58 6.94 -8.35
N GLU A 17 -3.73 6.30 -8.15
CA GLU A 17 -4.95 6.99 -7.76
C GLU A 17 -4.80 7.68 -6.40
N THR A 18 -4.14 7.01 -5.44
CA THR A 18 -3.82 7.61 -4.14
C THR A 18 -2.95 8.85 -4.30
N ALA A 19 -1.94 8.81 -5.15
CA ALA A 19 -1.09 9.98 -5.41
C ALA A 19 -1.90 11.15 -5.99
N LYS A 20 -2.79 10.90 -6.95
CA LYS A 20 -3.66 11.95 -7.54
C LYS A 20 -4.59 12.56 -6.50
N ILE A 21 -5.27 11.71 -5.71
CA ILE A 21 -6.20 12.19 -4.67
C ILE A 21 -5.46 12.97 -3.59
N LEU A 22 -4.31 12.52 -3.12
CA LEU A 22 -3.54 13.23 -2.12
C LEU A 22 -3.00 14.57 -2.66
N ASN A 23 -2.50 14.60 -3.88
CA ASN A 23 -2.03 15.84 -4.49
C ASN A 23 -3.16 16.86 -4.65
N LYS A 24 -4.33 16.44 -5.11
CA LYS A 24 -5.56 17.27 -5.18
C LYS A 24 -5.96 17.82 -3.80
N ASN A 25 -5.63 17.12 -2.71
CA ASN A 25 -5.90 17.54 -1.33
C ASN A 25 -4.70 18.26 -0.68
N GLY A 26 -3.79 18.82 -1.47
CA GLY A 26 -2.73 19.70 -1.01
C GLY A 26 -1.46 19.01 -0.47
N TYR A 27 -1.31 17.69 -0.71
CA TYR A 27 -0.08 16.99 -0.39
C TYR A 27 0.94 17.14 -1.52
N ASN A 28 2.20 17.29 -1.16
CA ASN A 28 3.29 16.89 -2.04
C ASN A 28 3.33 15.37 -2.13
N VAL A 29 3.55 14.81 -3.32
CA VAL A 29 3.54 13.36 -3.52
C VAL A 29 4.83 12.87 -4.14
N VAL A 30 5.41 11.84 -3.54
CA VAL A 30 6.57 11.12 -4.07
C VAL A 30 6.08 9.76 -4.56
N LEU A 31 6.04 9.62 -5.88
CA LEU A 31 5.64 8.39 -6.56
C LEU A 31 6.85 7.47 -6.69
N CYS A 32 6.72 6.22 -6.28
CA CYS A 32 7.80 5.24 -6.29
C CYS A 32 7.35 3.95 -6.97
N ALA A 33 8.04 3.57 -8.03
CA ALA A 33 7.86 2.29 -8.72
C ALA A 33 9.13 1.96 -9.51
N ARG A 34 9.28 0.71 -9.95
CA ARG A 34 10.47 0.31 -10.74
C ARG A 34 10.60 1.08 -12.05
N HIS A 35 9.49 1.34 -12.70
CA HIS A 35 9.42 2.06 -13.98
C HIS A 35 8.29 3.07 -13.92
N SER A 36 8.45 4.20 -14.61
CA SER A 36 7.37 5.14 -14.89
C SER A 36 6.58 4.70 -16.12
N ASN A 37 5.54 5.45 -16.46
CA ASN A 37 4.79 5.38 -17.71
C ASN A 37 4.30 6.77 -18.06
N ASP A 38 3.69 6.92 -19.25
CA ASP A 38 3.25 8.21 -19.78
C ASP A 38 2.30 8.94 -18.83
N ASP A 39 1.38 8.23 -18.15
CA ASP A 39 0.44 8.84 -17.22
C ASP A 39 1.16 9.48 -16.03
N VAL A 40 2.13 8.76 -15.45
CA VAL A 40 2.96 9.25 -14.33
C VAL A 40 3.84 10.40 -14.77
N GLU A 41 4.47 10.30 -15.95
CA GLU A 41 5.33 11.36 -16.47
C GLU A 41 4.55 12.64 -16.75
N ASN A 42 3.38 12.54 -17.36
CA ASN A 42 2.48 13.65 -17.58
C ASN A 42 1.97 14.24 -16.26
N PHE A 43 1.60 13.39 -15.29
CA PHE A 43 1.18 13.86 -13.97
C PHE A 43 2.29 14.65 -13.28
N VAL A 44 3.50 14.10 -13.20
CA VAL A 44 4.66 14.77 -12.57
C VAL A 44 5.02 16.06 -13.30
N LYS A 45 4.98 16.07 -14.64
CA LYS A 45 5.24 17.27 -15.44
C LYS A 45 4.24 18.40 -15.14
N ASN A 46 2.96 18.05 -15.01
CA ASN A 46 1.89 19.02 -14.73
C ASN A 46 1.86 19.50 -13.28
N HIS A 47 2.52 18.77 -12.36
CA HIS A 47 2.57 19.07 -10.92
C HIS A 47 4.03 19.13 -10.42
N SER A 48 4.95 19.67 -11.21
CA SER A 48 6.40 19.62 -10.96
C SER A 48 6.82 20.14 -9.58
N ASP A 49 6.08 21.10 -9.02
CA ASP A 49 6.35 21.67 -7.71
C ASP A 49 5.89 20.77 -6.54
N THR A 50 4.88 19.94 -6.76
CA THR A 50 4.21 19.13 -5.74
C THR A 50 4.29 17.62 -6.00
N ALA A 51 4.84 17.18 -7.11
CA ALA A 51 5.02 15.77 -7.44
C ALA A 51 6.47 15.44 -7.81
N LEU A 52 6.89 14.21 -7.49
CA LEU A 52 8.20 13.67 -7.83
C LEU A 52 8.06 12.18 -8.09
N PHE A 53 8.65 11.69 -9.18
CA PHE A 53 8.79 10.26 -9.42
C PHE A 53 10.23 9.81 -9.16
N ILE A 54 10.38 8.68 -8.44
CA ILE A 54 11.69 8.08 -8.14
C ILE A 54 11.63 6.61 -8.53
N PRO A 55 12.44 6.16 -9.52
CA PRO A 55 12.60 4.75 -9.82
C PRO A 55 13.05 3.98 -8.58
N THR A 56 12.29 2.94 -8.20
CA THR A 56 12.48 2.27 -6.91
C THR A 56 12.07 0.81 -6.97
N ASP A 57 12.98 -0.09 -6.66
CA ASP A 57 12.66 -1.44 -6.23
C ASP A 57 12.71 -1.51 -4.71
N ILE A 58 11.56 -1.66 -4.07
CA ILE A 58 11.50 -1.66 -2.60
C ILE A 58 12.20 -2.86 -1.95
N SER A 59 12.53 -3.91 -2.69
CA SER A 59 13.34 -5.03 -2.21
C SER A 59 14.82 -4.65 -2.01
N VAL A 60 15.28 -3.58 -2.69
CA VAL A 60 16.66 -3.09 -2.69
C VAL A 60 16.86 -1.98 -1.63
N SER A 61 17.79 -2.17 -0.70
CA SER A 61 18.05 -1.21 0.40
C SER A 61 18.41 0.18 -0.12
N LYS A 62 19.33 0.23 -1.07
CA LYS A 62 19.82 1.48 -1.64
C LYS A 62 18.72 2.32 -2.30
N ASP A 63 17.76 1.65 -2.93
CA ASP A 63 16.64 2.34 -3.57
C ASP A 63 15.71 2.97 -2.51
N ARG A 64 15.43 2.25 -1.41
CA ARG A 64 14.62 2.78 -0.30
C ARG A 64 15.29 3.99 0.37
N GLU A 65 16.61 3.95 0.57
CA GLU A 65 17.38 5.06 1.11
C GLU A 65 17.35 6.28 0.17
N ASN A 66 17.48 6.05 -1.14
CA ASN A 66 17.40 7.08 -2.16
C ASN A 66 16.03 7.79 -2.18
N VAL A 67 14.94 7.03 -2.03
CA VAL A 67 13.59 7.62 -1.95
C VAL A 67 13.48 8.58 -0.77
N VAL A 68 13.89 8.15 0.42
CA VAL A 68 13.81 8.97 1.63
C VAL A 68 14.67 10.23 1.48
N SER A 69 15.90 10.07 0.99
CA SER A 69 16.84 11.19 0.78
C SER A 69 16.27 12.22 -0.19
N LYS A 70 15.80 11.80 -1.36
CA LYS A 70 15.26 12.71 -2.37
C LYS A 70 13.94 13.37 -1.96
N ALA A 71 13.09 12.66 -1.21
CA ALA A 71 11.87 13.23 -0.67
C ALA A 71 12.20 14.38 0.30
N VAL A 72 13.14 14.15 1.22
CA VAL A 72 13.58 15.18 2.18
C VAL A 72 14.31 16.33 1.48
N GLU A 73 15.16 16.03 0.48
CA GLU A 73 15.85 17.04 -0.31
C GLU A 73 14.86 18.02 -0.95
N LYS A 74 13.82 17.50 -1.62
CA LYS A 74 12.85 18.32 -2.35
C LYS A 74 11.81 18.99 -1.44
N PHE A 75 11.21 18.22 -0.52
CA PHE A 75 10.02 18.66 0.21
C PHE A 75 10.25 18.95 1.69
N LYS A 76 11.43 18.65 2.23
CA LYS A 76 11.89 18.88 3.62
C LYS A 76 11.25 17.99 4.68
N THR A 77 10.01 17.54 4.50
CA THR A 77 9.28 16.68 5.45
C THR A 77 8.75 15.42 4.76
N ILE A 78 8.48 14.39 5.55
CA ILE A 78 7.72 13.19 5.16
C ILE A 78 6.62 12.99 6.19
N ASP A 79 5.39 13.35 5.85
CA ASP A 79 4.26 13.33 6.77
C ASP A 79 3.45 12.03 6.64
N ALA A 80 3.51 11.38 5.50
CA ALA A 80 2.83 10.11 5.25
C ALA A 80 3.69 9.14 4.43
N LEU A 81 3.58 7.85 4.76
CA LEU A 81 4.05 6.75 3.93
C LEU A 81 2.89 5.82 3.62
N ILE A 82 2.63 5.59 2.34
CA ILE A 82 1.69 4.58 1.87
C ILE A 82 2.50 3.43 1.26
N ASN A 83 2.69 2.36 2.03
CA ASN A 83 3.29 1.12 1.57
C ASN A 83 2.26 0.34 0.74
N ASN A 84 2.14 0.68 -0.54
CA ASN A 84 1.20 0.05 -1.45
C ASN A 84 1.88 -0.94 -2.43
N ALA A 85 3.19 -0.84 -2.63
CA ALA A 85 3.91 -1.76 -3.50
C ALA A 85 3.71 -3.22 -3.06
N GLY A 86 3.39 -4.07 -4.02
CA GLY A 86 3.23 -5.49 -3.80
C GLY A 86 3.08 -6.25 -5.11
N VAL A 87 3.37 -7.53 -5.07
CA VAL A 87 3.28 -8.42 -6.21
C VAL A 87 2.44 -9.65 -5.88
N ALA A 88 1.74 -10.17 -6.88
CA ALA A 88 1.23 -11.54 -6.85
C ALA A 88 2.35 -12.52 -7.22
N PRO A 89 2.22 -13.83 -6.93
CA PRO A 89 3.10 -14.85 -7.47
C PRO A 89 3.19 -14.77 -9.00
N LYS A 90 4.38 -14.99 -9.57
CA LYS A 90 4.56 -15.03 -11.02
C LYS A 90 3.72 -16.14 -11.67
N LYS A 91 3.58 -17.26 -10.96
CA LYS A 91 2.71 -18.39 -11.32
C LYS A 91 1.98 -18.85 -10.05
N ARG A 92 0.69 -19.12 -10.18
CA ARG A 92 -0.07 -19.72 -9.08
C ARG A 92 0.24 -21.22 -9.04
N LYS A 93 0.74 -21.71 -7.91
CA LYS A 93 1.13 -23.09 -7.67
C LYS A 93 0.49 -23.62 -6.39
N ASN A 94 0.27 -24.93 -6.33
CA ASN A 94 -0.07 -25.57 -5.07
C ASN A 94 1.04 -25.31 -4.03
N ILE A 95 0.69 -25.21 -2.75
CA ILE A 95 1.66 -24.93 -1.68
C ILE A 95 2.81 -25.94 -1.61
N LEU A 96 2.61 -27.17 -2.07
CA LEU A 96 3.65 -28.23 -2.12
C LEU A 96 4.59 -28.09 -3.33
N GLU A 97 4.28 -27.18 -4.26
CA GLU A 97 5.03 -26.97 -5.50
C GLU A 97 5.75 -25.60 -5.53
N ILE A 98 5.52 -24.76 -4.54
CA ILE A 98 6.17 -23.45 -4.41
C ILE A 98 7.65 -23.68 -4.14
N THR A 99 8.52 -23.08 -4.96
CA THR A 99 9.97 -23.10 -4.77
C THR A 99 10.42 -22.02 -3.80
N GLU A 100 11.61 -22.13 -3.22
CA GLU A 100 12.22 -21.08 -2.39
C GLU A 100 12.32 -19.76 -3.16
N ASP A 101 12.68 -19.78 -4.43
CA ASP A 101 12.74 -18.57 -5.28
C ASP A 101 11.37 -17.90 -5.47
N ASP A 102 10.28 -18.70 -5.64
CA ASP A 102 8.92 -18.15 -5.71
C ASP A 102 8.54 -17.49 -4.39
N PHE A 103 8.85 -18.15 -3.26
CA PHE A 103 8.61 -17.67 -1.92
C PHE A 103 9.40 -16.37 -1.65
N ASP A 104 10.69 -16.38 -1.90
CA ASP A 104 11.58 -15.25 -1.69
C ASP A 104 11.20 -14.04 -2.55
N TYR A 105 10.79 -14.26 -3.79
CA TYR A 105 10.32 -13.18 -4.66
C TYR A 105 9.17 -12.40 -4.01
N VAL A 106 8.16 -13.10 -3.51
CA VAL A 106 6.99 -12.47 -2.88
C VAL A 106 7.36 -11.86 -1.53
N MET A 107 8.08 -12.58 -0.68
CA MET A 107 8.46 -12.14 0.65
C MET A 107 9.40 -10.94 0.63
N ASN A 108 10.37 -10.92 -0.27
CA ASN A 108 11.32 -9.81 -0.38
C ASN A 108 10.63 -8.50 -0.78
N ILE A 109 9.61 -8.55 -1.62
CA ILE A 109 8.88 -7.36 -2.06
C ILE A 109 7.78 -7.00 -1.04
N ASN A 110 6.84 -7.93 -0.80
CA ASN A 110 5.63 -7.61 -0.05
C ASN A 110 5.88 -7.39 1.44
N LEU A 111 6.78 -8.18 2.04
CA LEU A 111 7.00 -8.15 3.49
C LEU A 111 8.27 -7.40 3.86
N LYS A 112 9.43 -7.87 3.39
CA LYS A 112 10.74 -7.26 3.72
C LYS A 112 10.83 -5.82 3.20
N GLY A 113 10.43 -5.58 1.96
CA GLY A 113 10.41 -4.24 1.37
C GLY A 113 9.55 -3.27 2.16
N THR A 114 8.34 -3.67 2.52
CA THR A 114 7.41 -2.90 3.35
C THR A 114 7.99 -2.58 4.73
N TYR A 115 8.55 -3.59 5.42
CA TYR A 115 9.14 -3.40 6.75
C TYR A 115 10.26 -2.36 6.74
N PHE A 116 11.23 -2.52 5.83
CA PHE A 116 12.39 -1.63 5.80
C PHE A 116 12.09 -0.24 5.20
N MET A 117 11.09 -0.13 4.34
CA MET A 117 10.60 1.18 3.91
C MET A 117 9.94 1.93 5.06
N ALA A 118 9.07 1.25 5.83
CA ALA A 118 8.49 1.81 7.05
C ALA A 118 9.58 2.24 8.05
N GLN A 119 10.60 1.40 8.28
CA GLN A 119 11.71 1.73 9.19
C GLN A 119 12.48 2.97 8.74
N SER A 120 12.79 3.08 7.44
CA SER A 120 13.56 4.20 6.91
C SER A 120 12.80 5.52 7.05
N VAL A 121 11.51 5.52 6.75
CA VAL A 121 10.65 6.70 6.86
C VAL A 121 10.37 7.04 8.33
N ALA A 122 10.12 6.05 9.18
CA ALA A 122 9.86 6.26 10.61
C ALA A 122 11.00 7.02 11.30
N LYS A 123 12.26 6.76 10.96
CA LYS A 123 13.43 7.50 11.48
C LYS A 123 13.38 9.00 11.17
N ILE A 124 12.79 9.39 10.04
CA ILE A 124 12.58 10.81 9.70
C ILE A 124 11.40 11.36 10.49
N MET A 125 10.28 10.63 10.54
CA MET A 125 9.08 11.04 11.26
C MET A 125 9.33 11.19 12.77
N GLN A 126 10.16 10.33 13.39
CA GLN A 126 10.58 10.48 14.79
C GLN A 126 11.29 11.82 15.04
N LYS A 127 12.17 12.25 14.15
CA LYS A 127 12.83 13.55 14.26
C LYS A 127 11.87 14.72 14.06
N GLN A 128 10.78 14.51 13.32
CA GLN A 128 9.72 15.50 13.10
C GLN A 128 8.70 15.54 14.23
N GLY A 129 8.58 14.47 15.04
CA GLY A 129 7.63 14.31 16.12
C GLY A 129 6.19 14.06 15.66
N ASN A 130 6.03 13.60 14.40
CA ASN A 130 4.71 13.28 13.86
C ASN A 130 4.81 12.49 12.54
N GLY A 131 3.76 11.70 12.20
CA GLY A 131 3.67 11.03 10.90
C GLY A 131 2.54 10.00 10.83
N TYR A 132 2.32 9.52 9.59
CA TYR A 132 1.37 8.44 9.29
C TYR A 132 2.03 7.38 8.43
N ILE A 133 1.86 6.11 8.81
CA ILE A 133 2.26 4.97 7.99
C ILE A 133 1.02 4.13 7.69
N ILE A 134 0.72 3.92 6.42
CA ILE A 134 -0.38 3.09 5.95
C ILE A 134 0.21 1.91 5.20
N ASN A 135 -0.05 0.70 5.69
CA ASN A 135 0.38 -0.53 5.04
C ASN A 135 -0.79 -1.15 4.26
N THR A 136 -0.54 -1.56 3.03
CA THR A 136 -1.54 -2.24 2.21
C THR A 136 -1.50 -3.74 2.46
N GLY A 137 -2.43 -4.20 3.25
CA GLY A 137 -2.69 -5.62 3.45
C GLY A 137 -3.44 -6.27 2.28
N SER A 138 -4.34 -7.16 2.60
CA SER A 138 -5.27 -7.83 1.67
C SER A 138 -6.26 -8.66 2.49
N ILE A 139 -7.44 -8.92 1.96
CA ILE A 139 -8.34 -9.97 2.47
C ILE A 139 -7.60 -11.32 2.60
N SER A 140 -6.57 -11.56 1.78
CA SER A 140 -5.71 -12.76 1.84
C SER A 140 -4.83 -12.86 3.09
N ALA A 141 -4.85 -11.85 3.96
CA ALA A 141 -4.20 -11.94 5.28
C ALA A 141 -4.93 -12.94 6.21
N GLU A 142 -6.22 -13.15 5.99
CA GLU A 142 -7.08 -14.04 6.79
C GLU A 142 -7.78 -15.11 5.93
N THR A 143 -8.05 -14.81 4.65
CA THR A 143 -8.68 -15.76 3.73
C THR A 143 -7.64 -16.59 3.01
N VAL A 144 -7.71 -17.92 3.18
CA VAL A 144 -6.76 -18.86 2.58
C VAL A 144 -6.96 -18.98 1.07
N SER A 145 -5.85 -18.98 0.34
CA SER A 145 -5.80 -19.28 -1.08
C SER A 145 -4.71 -20.33 -1.35
N LEU A 146 -5.11 -21.57 -1.60
CA LEU A 146 -4.21 -22.73 -1.72
C LEU A 146 -3.17 -22.63 -2.86
N ASN A 147 -3.40 -21.79 -3.84
CA ASN A 147 -2.52 -21.63 -5.00
C ASN A 147 -1.68 -20.34 -4.98
N ARG A 148 -1.51 -19.71 -3.81
CA ARG A 148 -0.68 -18.53 -3.57
C ARG A 148 -0.34 -18.38 -2.07
N GLY A 149 0.12 -19.47 -1.47
CA GLY A 149 0.41 -19.52 -0.02
C GLY A 149 1.40 -18.46 0.43
N GLU A 150 2.47 -18.25 -0.31
CA GLU A 150 3.49 -17.23 -0.07
C GLU A 150 2.91 -15.80 -0.05
N TYR A 151 1.92 -15.52 -0.90
CA TYR A 151 1.22 -14.24 -0.90
C TYR A 151 0.37 -14.07 0.37
N CYS A 152 -0.37 -15.11 0.76
CA CYS A 152 -1.18 -15.09 1.99
C CYS A 152 -0.28 -14.84 3.21
N ILE A 153 0.84 -15.56 3.32
CA ILE A 153 1.83 -15.40 4.39
C ILE A 153 2.37 -13.96 4.40
N SER A 154 2.76 -13.43 3.23
CA SER A 154 3.27 -12.07 3.14
C SER A 154 2.25 -11.03 3.62
N LYS A 155 0.96 -11.20 3.28
CA LYS A 155 -0.11 -10.29 3.67
C LYS A 155 -0.53 -10.43 5.13
N ALA A 156 -0.51 -11.64 5.69
CA ALA A 156 -0.67 -11.85 7.13
C ALA A 156 0.46 -11.16 7.93
N GLY A 157 1.70 -11.23 7.45
CA GLY A 157 2.84 -10.54 8.06
C GLY A 157 2.70 -9.02 8.08
N ILE A 158 2.01 -8.41 7.12
CA ILE A 158 1.73 -6.96 7.12
C ILE A 158 0.95 -6.53 8.36
N GLY A 159 -0.02 -7.34 8.80
CA GLY A 159 -0.77 -7.06 10.03
C GLY A 159 0.14 -7.00 11.27
N MET A 160 1.13 -7.88 11.37
CA MET A 160 2.09 -7.84 12.47
C MET A 160 3.05 -6.64 12.33
N ILE A 161 3.51 -6.30 11.12
CA ILE A 161 4.30 -5.08 10.88
C ILE A 161 3.53 -3.85 11.38
N THR A 162 2.26 -3.73 11.03
CA THR A 162 1.41 -2.61 11.44
C THR A 162 1.35 -2.48 12.96
N LYS A 163 1.10 -3.58 13.68
CA LYS A 163 1.04 -3.59 15.15
C LYS A 163 2.37 -3.24 15.80
N LEU A 164 3.47 -3.83 15.32
CA LEU A 164 4.82 -3.57 15.84
C LEU A 164 5.20 -2.09 15.71
N PHE A 165 5.00 -1.51 14.53
CA PHE A 165 5.31 -0.09 14.32
C PHE A 165 4.33 0.83 15.08
N ALA A 166 3.04 0.49 15.16
CA ALA A 166 2.07 1.28 15.91
C ALA A 166 2.44 1.39 17.39
N VAL A 167 2.79 0.27 18.02
CA VAL A 167 3.20 0.26 19.43
C VAL A 167 4.53 0.98 19.64
N ASN A 168 5.52 0.71 18.79
CA ASN A 168 6.85 1.28 18.94
C ASN A 168 6.89 2.80 18.73
N LEU A 169 6.03 3.34 17.85
CA LEU A 169 6.07 4.74 17.41
C LEU A 169 4.98 5.61 18.06
N ALA A 170 4.16 5.05 18.93
CA ALA A 170 3.04 5.77 19.53
C ALA A 170 3.47 7.02 20.31
N THR A 171 4.57 6.93 21.08
CA THR A 171 5.12 8.05 21.86
C THR A 171 5.73 9.14 21.00
N ASP A 172 6.09 8.83 19.76
CA ASP A 172 6.61 9.79 18.78
C ASP A 172 5.50 10.47 17.96
N ASN A 173 4.22 10.28 18.36
CA ASN A 173 3.05 10.80 17.66
C ASN A 173 2.94 10.33 16.20
N ILE A 174 3.41 9.11 15.90
CA ILE A 174 3.32 8.48 14.59
C ILE A 174 2.22 7.41 14.63
N LYS A 175 1.25 7.52 13.72
CA LYS A 175 0.11 6.62 13.62
C LYS A 175 0.34 5.62 12.51
N VAL A 176 0.04 4.36 12.77
CA VAL A 176 0.26 3.28 11.81
C VAL A 176 -1.03 2.50 11.61
N PHE A 177 -1.43 2.30 10.36
CA PHE A 177 -2.67 1.64 9.98
C PHE A 177 -2.41 0.57 8.92
N GLU A 178 -3.32 -0.37 8.82
CA GLU A 178 -3.42 -1.28 7.69
C GLU A 178 -4.73 -1.02 6.94
N ILE A 179 -4.67 -0.93 5.61
CA ILE A 179 -5.87 -1.05 4.76
C ILE A 179 -5.81 -2.42 4.10
N ARG A 180 -6.89 -3.20 4.23
CA ARG A 180 -7.06 -4.50 3.56
C ARG A 180 -8.07 -4.36 2.42
N PRO A 181 -7.60 -4.15 1.19
CA PRO A 181 -8.49 -4.19 0.05
C PRO A 181 -9.01 -5.62 -0.17
N GLY A 182 -10.27 -5.71 -0.59
CA GLY A 182 -10.83 -6.91 -1.19
C GLY A 182 -10.40 -7.02 -2.65
N VAL A 183 -11.35 -7.29 -3.54
CA VAL A 183 -11.11 -7.29 -4.98
C VAL A 183 -11.29 -5.87 -5.51
N ILE A 184 -10.20 -5.26 -5.96
CA ILE A 184 -10.18 -3.92 -6.56
C ILE A 184 -9.86 -4.04 -8.05
N ASP A 185 -10.59 -3.32 -8.88
CA ASP A 185 -10.41 -3.26 -10.34
C ASP A 185 -9.06 -2.61 -10.68
N THR A 186 -8.10 -3.46 -10.97
CA THR A 186 -6.72 -3.10 -11.34
C THR A 186 -6.21 -4.11 -12.36
N ASP A 187 -5.11 -3.79 -13.03
CA ASP A 187 -4.45 -4.73 -13.96
C ASP A 187 -4.11 -6.09 -13.33
N MET A 188 -3.92 -6.13 -12.00
CA MET A 188 -3.61 -7.36 -11.27
C MET A 188 -4.72 -8.41 -11.36
N ILE A 189 -5.97 -7.97 -11.53
CA ILE A 189 -7.13 -8.87 -11.63
C ILE A 189 -7.71 -8.97 -13.04
N SER A 190 -7.12 -8.31 -14.04
CA SER A 190 -7.67 -8.23 -15.40
C SER A 190 -8.07 -9.58 -15.98
N SER A 191 -7.25 -10.62 -15.79
CA SER A 191 -7.50 -11.98 -16.28
C SER A 191 -8.61 -12.73 -15.52
N VAL A 192 -9.07 -12.21 -14.39
CA VAL A 192 -10.08 -12.87 -13.51
C VAL A 192 -11.23 -11.92 -13.15
N LYS A 193 -11.30 -10.76 -13.79
CA LYS A 193 -12.28 -9.71 -13.48
C LYS A 193 -13.71 -10.20 -13.64
N GLU A 194 -14.02 -10.89 -14.75
CA GLU A 194 -15.36 -11.44 -14.99
C GLU A 194 -15.81 -12.41 -13.91
N LYS A 195 -14.91 -13.28 -13.44
CA LYS A 195 -15.19 -14.17 -12.31
C LYS A 195 -15.60 -13.40 -11.05
N TYR A 196 -14.93 -12.29 -10.75
CA TYR A 196 -15.25 -11.51 -9.55
C TYR A 196 -16.49 -10.66 -9.71
N ASN A 197 -16.83 -10.23 -10.93
CA ASN A 197 -18.11 -9.58 -11.20
C ASN A 197 -19.27 -10.57 -10.98
N ALA A 198 -19.15 -11.80 -11.48
CA ALA A 198 -20.15 -12.85 -11.22
C ALA A 198 -20.30 -13.14 -9.72
N LEU A 199 -19.20 -13.21 -8.96
CA LEU A 199 -19.27 -13.37 -7.51
C LEU A 199 -19.95 -12.19 -6.79
N ALA A 200 -19.83 -10.98 -7.33
CA ALA A 200 -20.53 -9.81 -6.79
C ALA A 200 -22.04 -9.91 -7.07
N GLU A 201 -22.43 -10.31 -8.28
CA GLU A 201 -23.83 -10.56 -8.66
C GLU A 201 -24.47 -11.69 -7.83
N GLU A 202 -23.69 -12.72 -7.47
CA GLU A 202 -24.12 -13.81 -6.57
C GLU A 202 -24.19 -13.39 -5.09
N GLY A 203 -23.90 -12.12 -4.75
CA GLY A 203 -23.92 -11.64 -3.36
C GLY A 203 -22.71 -12.07 -2.52
N LYS A 204 -21.68 -12.67 -3.12
CA LYS A 204 -20.41 -13.01 -2.42
C LYS A 204 -19.56 -11.79 -2.10
N ILE A 205 -19.85 -10.68 -2.74
CA ILE A 205 -19.37 -9.35 -2.35
C ILE A 205 -20.61 -8.57 -1.89
N PRO A 206 -20.82 -8.39 -0.59
CA PRO A 206 -22.09 -7.83 -0.06
C PRO A 206 -22.50 -6.48 -0.64
N THR A 207 -21.53 -5.64 -1.05
CA THR A 207 -21.82 -4.36 -1.73
C THR A 207 -22.28 -4.51 -3.18
N GLY A 208 -22.37 -5.72 -3.74
CA GLY A 208 -22.84 -5.99 -5.10
C GLY A 208 -21.87 -5.57 -6.22
N ARG A 209 -20.63 -5.16 -5.88
CA ARG A 209 -19.63 -4.76 -6.86
C ARG A 209 -18.22 -5.06 -6.38
N ILE A 210 -17.28 -5.21 -7.30
CA ILE A 210 -15.85 -5.09 -7.00
C ILE A 210 -15.53 -3.63 -6.66
N GLY A 211 -14.49 -3.41 -5.86
CA GLY A 211 -13.99 -2.06 -5.55
C GLY A 211 -13.32 -1.42 -6.77
N ASN A 212 -13.25 -0.11 -6.77
CA ASN A 212 -12.41 0.66 -7.68
C ASN A 212 -11.19 1.23 -6.96
N VAL A 213 -10.22 1.75 -7.72
CA VAL A 213 -8.98 2.30 -7.15
C VAL A 213 -9.22 3.51 -6.24
N GLU A 214 -10.31 4.25 -6.48
CA GLU A 214 -10.70 5.38 -5.64
C GLU A 214 -11.20 4.94 -4.26
N ASP A 215 -11.85 3.78 -4.13
CA ASP A 215 -12.32 3.28 -2.82
C ASP A 215 -11.14 3.15 -1.85
N TYR A 216 -10.02 2.59 -2.33
CA TYR A 216 -8.78 2.50 -1.56
C TYR A 216 -8.17 3.88 -1.27
N ALA A 217 -8.06 4.74 -2.28
CA ALA A 217 -7.45 6.05 -2.13
C ALA A 217 -8.22 6.96 -1.18
N LYS A 218 -9.56 6.89 -1.18
CA LYS A 218 -10.42 7.60 -0.22
C LYS A 218 -10.26 7.07 1.20
N ALA A 219 -10.09 5.76 1.39
CA ALA A 219 -9.79 5.18 2.70
C ALA A 219 -8.44 5.69 3.24
N ALA A 220 -7.41 5.75 2.38
CA ALA A 220 -6.12 6.31 2.76
C ALA A 220 -6.21 7.79 3.14
N LEU A 221 -6.95 8.61 2.37
CA LEU A 221 -7.18 10.01 2.68
C LEU A 221 -7.94 10.19 4.00
N ALA A 222 -8.93 9.35 4.28
CA ALA A 222 -9.69 9.38 5.54
C ALA A 222 -8.79 9.12 6.77
N ILE A 223 -7.84 8.21 6.67
CA ILE A 223 -6.82 7.99 7.72
C ILE A 223 -5.98 9.26 7.91
N LEU A 224 -5.51 9.86 6.83
CA LEU A 224 -4.62 11.02 6.86
C LEU A 224 -5.32 12.33 7.31
N SER A 225 -6.65 12.31 7.46
CA SER A 225 -7.42 13.46 8.00
C SER A 225 -7.14 13.72 9.48
N GLY A 226 -6.58 12.76 10.22
CA GLY A 226 -6.38 12.83 11.67
C GLY A 226 -7.57 12.38 12.51
N ASN A 227 -8.73 12.16 11.92
CA ASN A 227 -9.95 11.77 12.65
C ASN A 227 -9.87 10.36 13.25
N LEU A 228 -8.88 9.55 12.85
CA LEU A 228 -8.68 8.19 13.32
C LEU A 228 -7.42 8.02 14.20
N ASP A 229 -6.80 9.09 14.67
CA ASP A 229 -5.49 9.04 15.34
C ASP A 229 -5.46 8.10 16.55
N TYR A 230 -6.54 8.09 17.34
CA TYR A 230 -6.64 7.20 18.52
C TYR A 230 -6.83 5.72 18.15
N ALA A 231 -7.14 5.43 16.89
CA ALA A 231 -7.31 4.08 16.36
C ALA A 231 -6.01 3.51 15.74
N THR A 232 -4.83 4.07 16.06
CA THR A 232 -3.55 3.55 15.57
C THR A 232 -3.40 2.05 15.83
N GLY A 233 -2.82 1.32 14.90
CA GLY A 233 -2.65 -0.14 14.98
C GLY A 233 -3.84 -0.95 14.43
N THR A 234 -4.93 -0.28 14.01
CA THR A 234 -6.11 -0.97 13.49
C THR A 234 -6.01 -1.31 12.00
N VAL A 235 -6.86 -2.25 11.62
CA VAL A 235 -7.10 -2.64 10.23
C VAL A 235 -8.39 -1.99 9.74
N ILE A 236 -8.35 -1.40 8.57
CA ILE A 236 -9.51 -0.89 7.84
C ILE A 236 -9.79 -1.84 6.68
N GLU A 237 -10.88 -2.60 6.78
CA GLU A 237 -11.31 -3.50 5.71
C GLU A 237 -11.97 -2.69 4.59
N CYS A 238 -11.33 -2.67 3.43
CA CYS A 238 -11.78 -1.96 2.23
C CYS A 238 -12.15 -2.98 1.13
N GLY A 239 -13.05 -3.92 1.47
CA GLY A 239 -13.35 -5.09 0.65
C GLY A 239 -14.83 -5.32 0.36
N GLY A 240 -15.69 -4.30 0.49
CA GLY A 240 -17.12 -4.44 0.19
C GLY A 240 -17.85 -5.48 1.06
N GLY A 241 -17.33 -5.76 2.25
CA GLY A 241 -17.90 -6.74 3.18
C GLY A 241 -17.43 -8.19 2.97
N MET A 242 -16.53 -8.47 2.03
CA MET A 242 -16.05 -9.85 1.73
C MET A 242 -15.41 -10.58 2.93
N HIS A 243 -14.93 -9.85 3.93
CA HIS A 243 -14.31 -10.42 5.13
C HIS A 243 -15.33 -10.91 6.17
N ILE A 244 -16.61 -10.56 6.00
CA ILE A 244 -17.67 -10.91 6.95
C ILE A 244 -18.18 -12.31 6.61
N SER A 245 -18.06 -13.24 7.56
CA SER A 245 -18.67 -14.56 7.42
C SER A 245 -20.19 -14.48 7.56
N VAL A 246 -20.91 -15.11 6.65
CA VAL A 246 -22.36 -15.20 6.68
C VAL A 246 -22.75 -16.65 6.97
N LEU A 247 -23.72 -16.87 7.86
CA LEU A 247 -24.28 -18.18 8.24
C LEU A 247 -25.15 -18.74 7.11
#